data_4fadbf48a31fd75fe7d5bd14ebf95832
#
_entry.id   4fadbf48a31fd75fe7d5bd14ebf95832
#
_cell.length_a   1.000
_cell.length_b   1.000
_cell.length_c   1.000
_cell.angle_alpha   90.00
_cell.angle_beta   90.00
_cell.angle_gamma   90.00
#
_symmetry.space_group_name_H-M   'P 1'
#
loop_
_entity.id
_entity.type
_entity.pdbx_description
1 polymer ?
#
loop_
_entity_poly.entity_id
_entity_poly.type
_entity_poly.pdbx_seq_one_letter_code
_entity_poly.pdbx_strand_id
1 'polypeptide(L)'
;RPPRSTLSSSSAASDVYKRQTLKKGTKAFSAYRKKNISERHRHRWEVNNRYRDRLEKNGLIISGENSELNLVEIVELKDHPWYIAAQFHPELKSRVSKAHPLFRDFIKASVKQLKKK
;
A
#
# COMPACT_ATOMS: atom_id res chain seq x y z
N ARG A 1 17.15 8.16 20.23
CA ARG A 1 16.77 7.31 19.64
C ARG A 1 16.56 6.07 20.16
N PRO A 2 16.24 5.68 20.44
CA PRO A 2 16.38 4.54 20.88
C PRO A 2 16.74 3.45 20.07
N PRO A 3 17.10 3.31 20.12
CA PRO A 3 17.51 2.54 19.45
C PRO A 3 17.26 1.92 18.66
N ARG A 4 17.59 1.80 18.62
CA ARG A 4 17.46 1.19 17.81
C ARG A 4 17.53 0.39 17.52
N SER A 5 17.71 0.21 17.90
CA SER A 5 17.75 -0.66 17.37
C SER A 5 17.73 -1.18 17.22
N THR A 6 18.03 -1.38 17.54
CA THR A 6 18.05 -2.10 17.13
C THR A 6 17.90 -2.46 16.73
N LEU A 7 18.24 -2.67 16.87
CA LEU A 7 18.06 -3.14 16.15
C LEU A 7 18.10 -3.47 15.62
N SER A 8 18.45 -3.61 15.58
CA SER A 8 18.50 -4.18 14.83
C SER A 8 18.31 -4.43 14.37
N SER A 9 18.56 -4.67 14.44
CA SER A 9 18.42 -5.19 13.80
C SER A 9 18.10 -5.13 13.14
N SER A 10 18.55 -5.18 13.07
CA SER A 10 18.24 -4.92 12.30
C SER A 10 17.81 -5.07 11.24
N SER A 11 18.54 -5.55 11.17
CA SER A 11 18.21 -5.32 9.79
C SER A 11 17.31 -6.36 9.24
N ALA A 12 17.57 -7.57 9.53
CA ALA A 12 16.66 -8.66 9.22
C ALA A 12 15.29 -8.39 9.83
N ALA A 13 15.30 -7.78 11.00
CA ALA A 13 14.07 -7.45 11.70
C ALA A 13 13.28 -6.36 11.03
N SER A 14 13.93 -5.51 10.21
CA SER A 14 13.23 -4.43 9.55
C SER A 14 12.48 -4.88 8.29
N ASP A 15 12.76 -6.10 7.81
CA ASP A 15 12.19 -6.62 6.58
C ASP A 15 11.14 -7.68 6.93
N VAL A 16 9.93 -7.23 7.21
CA VAL A 16 8.86 -8.07 7.75
C VAL A 16 7.70 -8.18 6.79
N TYR A 17 7.14 -9.39 6.66
CA TYR A 17 5.90 -9.60 5.92
C TYR A 17 4.71 -9.33 6.83
N LYS A 18 3.81 -8.49 6.39
CA LYS A 18 2.58 -8.18 7.12
C LYS A 18 1.37 -8.46 6.26
N ARG A 19 0.36 -9.04 6.88
CA ARG A 19 -0.91 -9.31 6.21
C ARG A 19 -1.78 -8.07 6.24
N GLN A 20 -2.49 -7.86 5.14
CA GLN A 20 -3.37 -6.73 4.98
C GLN A 20 -4.69 -7.17 4.39
N THR A 21 -5.74 -6.43 4.71
CA THR A 21 -7.06 -6.65 4.15
C THR A 21 -7.37 -5.47 3.22
N LEU A 22 -7.81 -5.78 2.00
CA LEU A 22 -8.15 -4.78 1.01
C LEU A 22 -9.65 -4.54 0.99
N LYS A 23 -10.02 -3.28 0.86
CA LYS A 23 -11.43 -2.88 0.80
C LYS A 23 -11.97 -3.10 -0.60
N LYS A 24 -13.13 -3.77 -0.72
CA LYS A 24 -13.77 -4.00 -2.01
C LYS A 24 -14.17 -2.67 -2.65
N GLY A 25 -14.12 -2.62 -3.96
CA GLY A 25 -14.49 -1.41 -4.71
C GLY A 25 -13.37 -0.41 -4.85
N THR A 26 -12.16 -0.75 -4.42
CA THR A 26 -10.99 0.13 -4.54
C THR A 26 -10.09 -0.31 -5.69
N LYS A 27 -9.21 0.59 -6.13
CA LYS A 27 -8.23 0.28 -7.15
C LYS A 27 -7.23 -0.77 -6.68
N ALA A 28 -6.85 -0.72 -5.40
CA ALA A 28 -5.96 -1.71 -4.82
C ALA A 28 -6.59 -3.11 -4.89
N PHE A 29 -7.85 -3.23 -4.53
CA PHE A 29 -8.56 -4.51 -4.61
C PHE A 29 -8.59 -5.01 -6.06
N SER A 30 -8.90 -4.13 -7.00
CA SER A 30 -8.93 -4.49 -8.42
C SER A 30 -7.59 -4.98 -8.92
N ALA A 31 -6.51 -4.35 -8.48
CA ALA A 31 -5.17 -4.72 -8.91
C ALA A 31 -4.76 -6.09 -8.38
N TYR A 32 -4.96 -6.33 -7.09
CA TYR A 32 -4.60 -7.61 -6.47
C TYR A 32 -5.58 -8.74 -6.77
N ARG A 33 -6.86 -8.40 -6.98
CA ARG A 33 -7.95 -9.35 -7.23
C ARG A 33 -8.17 -10.33 -6.09
N LYS A 34 -7.85 -9.92 -4.87
CA LYS A 34 -8.10 -10.71 -3.67
C LYS A 34 -8.17 -9.80 -2.47
N LYS A 35 -8.87 -10.26 -1.44
CA LYS A 35 -9.13 -9.46 -0.26
C LYS A 35 -7.93 -9.39 0.68
N ASN A 36 -7.21 -10.47 0.84
CA ASN A 36 -6.10 -10.56 1.77
C ASN A 36 -4.78 -10.67 1.01
N ILE A 37 -3.83 -9.83 1.37
CA ILE A 37 -2.51 -9.83 0.77
C ILE A 37 -1.44 -9.82 1.85
N SER A 38 -0.21 -10.12 1.46
CA SER A 38 0.94 -10.04 2.33
C SER A 38 2.04 -9.31 1.59
N GLU A 39 2.61 -8.29 2.22
CA GLU A 39 3.66 -7.49 1.61
C GLU A 39 4.82 -7.28 2.59
N ARG A 40 5.98 -6.94 2.05
CA ARG A 40 7.18 -6.72 2.86
C ARG A 40 7.24 -5.27 3.30
N HIS A 41 7.43 -5.07 4.60
CA HIS A 41 7.46 -3.76 5.23
C HIS A 41 8.81 -3.46 5.84
N ARG A 42 9.24 -2.20 5.71
CA ARG A 42 10.50 -1.73 6.30
C ARG A 42 10.35 -0.37 6.96
N HIS A 43 9.12 0.10 7.15
CA HIS A 43 8.87 1.43 7.68
C HIS A 43 8.85 1.44 9.21
N ARG A 44 9.13 2.61 9.78
CA ARG A 44 9.10 2.82 11.23
C ARG A 44 7.84 3.52 11.68
N TRP A 45 7.30 4.36 10.81
CA TRP A 45 6.21 5.25 11.16
C TRP A 45 4.93 4.79 10.52
N GLU A 46 3.82 5.04 11.21
CA GLU A 46 2.50 4.65 10.74
C GLU A 46 1.61 5.88 10.65
N VAL A 47 0.55 5.78 9.84
CA VAL A 47 -0.47 6.82 9.82
C VAL A 47 -1.14 6.86 11.18
N ASN A 48 -1.22 8.06 11.75
CA ASN A 48 -1.88 8.25 13.04
C ASN A 48 -3.40 8.11 12.84
N ASN A 49 -4.00 7.13 13.52
CA ASN A 49 -5.44 6.85 13.36
C ASN A 49 -6.34 8.03 13.74
N ARG A 50 -5.82 9.00 14.50
CA ARG A 50 -6.57 10.21 14.85
C ARG A 50 -6.94 11.03 13.61
N TYR A 51 -6.19 10.88 12.52
CA TYR A 51 -6.41 11.64 11.29
C TYR A 51 -7.17 10.88 10.21
N ARG A 52 -7.55 9.63 10.46
CA ARG A 52 -8.22 8.81 9.45
C ARG A 52 -9.49 9.46 8.91
N ASP A 53 -10.38 9.90 9.81
CA ASP A 53 -11.63 10.53 9.41
C ASP A 53 -11.41 11.79 8.60
N ARG A 54 -10.42 12.59 9.00
CA ARG A 54 -10.09 13.83 8.31
C ARG A 54 -9.56 13.54 6.89
N LEU A 55 -8.72 12.52 6.76
CA LEU A 55 -8.19 12.12 5.46
C LEU A 55 -9.31 11.63 4.54
N GLU A 56 -10.21 10.81 5.08
CA GLU A 56 -11.32 10.29 4.30
C GLU A 56 -12.29 11.39 3.87
N LYS A 57 -12.54 12.36 4.72
CA LYS A 57 -13.39 13.50 4.38
C LYS A 57 -12.80 14.36 3.26
N ASN A 58 -11.50 14.33 3.11
CA ASN A 58 -10.80 15.11 2.11
C ASN A 58 -10.45 14.33 0.84
N GLY A 59 -11.08 13.18 0.65
CA GLY A 59 -11.00 12.45 -0.61
C GLY A 59 -10.06 11.25 -0.65
N LEU A 60 -9.37 10.96 0.46
CA LEU A 60 -8.54 9.78 0.52
C LEU A 60 -9.37 8.57 0.94
N ILE A 61 -9.15 7.47 0.25
CA ILE A 61 -9.79 6.20 0.59
C ILE A 61 -8.73 5.31 1.23
N ILE A 62 -9.05 4.74 2.38
CA ILE A 62 -8.17 3.75 3.01
C ILE A 62 -8.52 2.41 2.39
N SER A 63 -7.71 1.97 1.44
CA SER A 63 -7.98 0.78 0.66
C SER A 63 -7.33 -0.48 1.20
N GLY A 64 -6.35 -0.34 2.06
CA GLY A 64 -5.69 -1.49 2.68
C GLY A 64 -5.32 -1.19 4.11
N GLU A 65 -5.55 -2.15 5.00
CA GLU A 65 -5.20 -1.97 6.41
C GLU A 65 -4.83 -3.30 7.06
N ASN A 66 -4.00 -3.20 8.08
CA ASN A 66 -3.68 -4.34 8.94
C ASN A 66 -4.78 -4.39 10.00
N SER A 67 -5.72 -5.32 9.85
CA SER A 67 -6.88 -5.39 10.73
C SER A 67 -6.52 -5.82 12.15
N GLU A 68 -5.46 -6.59 12.32
CA GLU A 68 -5.02 -7.01 13.65
C GLU A 68 -4.51 -5.85 14.48
N LEU A 69 -3.74 -4.96 13.85
CA LEU A 69 -3.13 -3.82 14.53
C LEU A 69 -3.89 -2.52 14.30
N ASN A 70 -4.94 -2.55 13.47
CA ASN A 70 -5.73 -1.38 13.12
C ASN A 70 -4.84 -0.25 12.54
N LEU A 71 -4.01 -0.60 11.58
CA LEU A 71 -3.07 0.33 10.95
C LEU A 71 -3.41 0.53 9.47
N VAL A 72 -3.30 1.77 9.02
CA VAL A 72 -3.48 2.12 7.61
C VAL A 72 -2.24 1.67 6.84
N GLU A 73 -2.44 0.91 5.77
CA GLU A 73 -1.33 0.41 4.97
C GLU A 73 -1.34 0.93 3.53
N ILE A 74 -2.53 1.17 2.97
CA ILE A 74 -2.67 1.69 1.61
C ILE A 74 -3.75 2.75 1.59
N VAL A 75 -3.46 3.87 0.90
CA VAL A 75 -4.47 4.90 0.64
C VAL A 75 -4.51 5.21 -0.84
N GLU A 76 -5.65 5.70 -1.31
CA GLU A 76 -5.81 6.06 -2.72
C GLU A 76 -6.78 7.23 -2.87
N LEU A 77 -6.71 7.89 -4.04
CA LEU A 77 -7.65 8.96 -4.38
C LEU A 77 -8.74 8.40 -5.26
N LYS A 78 -9.99 8.64 -4.88
CA LYS A 78 -11.16 8.10 -5.57
C LYS A 78 -11.27 8.59 -7.01
N ASP A 79 -11.11 9.89 -7.21
CA ASP A 79 -11.38 10.53 -8.50
C ASP A 79 -10.13 10.71 -9.35
N HIS A 80 -9.11 9.95 -9.08
CA HIS A 80 -7.87 9.97 -9.85
C HIS A 80 -7.74 8.65 -10.62
N PRO A 81 -7.25 8.69 -11.87
CA PRO A 81 -7.09 7.45 -12.66
C PRO A 81 -6.25 6.40 -11.95
N TRP A 82 -5.17 6.84 -11.28
CA TRP A 82 -4.35 5.94 -10.49
C TRP A 82 -3.48 6.74 -9.53
N TYR A 83 -3.88 6.77 -8.28
CA TYR A 83 -3.09 7.36 -7.21
C TYR A 83 -3.19 6.41 -6.02
N ILE A 84 -2.13 5.67 -5.76
CA ILE A 84 -2.06 4.73 -4.63
C ILE A 84 -0.76 4.97 -3.89
N ALA A 85 -0.85 5.09 -2.59
CA ALA A 85 0.31 5.22 -1.72
C ALA A 85 0.28 4.08 -0.71
N ALA A 86 1.42 3.44 -0.52
CA ALA A 86 1.53 2.27 0.33
C ALA A 86 2.68 2.42 1.31
N GLN A 87 2.54 1.80 2.48
CA GLN A 87 3.59 1.77 3.48
C GLN A 87 4.64 0.69 3.19
N PHE A 88 4.23 -0.36 2.47
CA PHE A 88 5.14 -1.45 2.16
C PHE A 88 5.97 -1.15 0.91
N HIS A 89 6.86 -2.08 0.60
CA HIS A 89 7.79 -1.96 -0.52
C HIS A 89 7.45 -2.95 -1.63
N PRO A 90 6.57 -2.58 -2.58
CA PRO A 90 6.16 -3.50 -3.64
C PRO A 90 7.32 -3.92 -4.54
N GLU A 91 8.34 -3.09 -4.67
CA GLU A 91 9.51 -3.42 -5.50
C GLU A 91 10.21 -4.69 -5.03
N LEU A 92 10.09 -5.04 -3.76
CA LEU A 92 10.74 -6.22 -3.21
C LEU A 92 10.08 -7.53 -3.66
N LYS A 93 8.86 -7.44 -4.22
CA LYS A 93 8.13 -8.60 -4.72
C LYS A 93 7.90 -8.54 -6.22
N SER A 94 8.37 -7.49 -6.88
CA SER A 94 8.22 -7.36 -8.32
C SER A 94 9.37 -8.04 -9.04
N ARG A 95 9.06 -8.66 -10.19
CA ARG A 95 10.04 -9.36 -11.00
C ARG A 95 9.88 -8.95 -12.45
N VAL A 96 10.96 -9.10 -13.24
CA VAL A 96 10.90 -8.81 -14.66
C VAL A 96 9.85 -9.68 -15.36
N SER A 97 9.75 -10.95 -14.96
CA SER A 97 8.80 -11.88 -15.55
C SER A 97 7.38 -11.77 -14.97
N LYS A 98 7.24 -11.12 -13.81
CA LYS A 98 5.95 -10.98 -13.16
C LYS A 98 5.93 -9.69 -12.32
N ALA A 99 5.44 -8.63 -12.91
CA ALA A 99 5.36 -7.33 -12.25
C ALA A 99 4.40 -7.39 -11.07
N HIS A 100 4.74 -6.64 -10.02
CA HIS A 100 3.85 -6.48 -8.88
C HIS A 100 2.51 -5.87 -9.36
N PRO A 101 1.37 -6.33 -8.82
CA PRO A 101 0.07 -5.84 -9.28
C PRO A 101 -0.08 -4.32 -9.29
N LEU A 102 0.47 -3.63 -8.30
CA LEU A 102 0.39 -2.17 -8.24
C LEU A 102 1.16 -1.50 -9.37
N PHE A 103 2.34 -2.02 -9.72
CA PHE A 103 3.12 -1.48 -10.84
C PHE A 103 2.43 -1.77 -12.16
N ARG A 104 1.95 -3.00 -12.33
CA ARG A 104 1.25 -3.41 -13.54
C ARG A 104 0.04 -2.51 -13.82
N ASP A 105 -0.79 -2.30 -12.83
CA ASP A 105 -2.00 -1.52 -13.02
C ASP A 105 -1.73 -0.02 -13.10
N PHE A 106 -0.65 0.45 -12.50
CA PHE A 106 -0.20 1.82 -12.69
C PHE A 106 0.13 2.08 -14.17
N ILE A 107 0.91 1.20 -14.77
CA ILE A 107 1.27 1.31 -16.18
C ILE A 107 0.03 1.19 -17.07
N LYS A 108 -0.87 0.26 -16.73
CA LYS A 108 -2.12 0.07 -17.46
C LYS A 108 -2.95 1.34 -17.46
N ALA A 109 -3.08 1.98 -16.31
CA ALA A 109 -3.83 3.23 -16.19
C ALA A 109 -3.15 4.35 -16.97
N SER A 110 -1.83 4.40 -16.95
CA SER A 110 -1.06 5.40 -17.69
C SER A 110 -1.26 5.29 -19.20
N VAL A 111 -1.24 4.07 -19.71
CA VAL A 111 -1.48 3.81 -21.13
C VAL A 111 -2.90 4.23 -21.52
N LYS A 112 -3.87 3.92 -20.67
CA LYS A 112 -5.26 4.29 -20.90
C LYS A 112 -5.43 5.81 -20.97
N GLN A 113 -4.76 6.55 -20.10
CA GLN A 113 -4.81 8.00 -20.09
C GLN A 113 -4.15 8.59 -21.36
N LEU A 114 -3.06 8.00 -21.79
CA LEU A 114 -2.39 8.41 -23.02
C LEU A 114 -3.33 8.30 -24.23
N LYS A 115 -4.09 7.22 -24.31
CA LYS A 115 -5.03 6.99 -25.42
C LYS A 115 -6.20 7.94 -25.44
N LYS A 116 -6.50 8.59 -24.33
CA LYS A 116 -7.60 9.56 -24.25
C LYS A 116 -7.23 10.93 -24.82
N LYS A 117 -5.97 11.15 -25.07
CA LYS A 117 -5.49 12.39 -25.67
C LYS A 117 -5.44 12.24 -27.22
#